data_8f1cdf375ceb5cc9e068bfb1d0078912
#
_entry.id   8f1cdf375ceb5cc9e068bfb1d0078912
#
_cell.length_a   1.000
_cell.length_b   1.000
_cell.length_c   1.000
_cell.angle_alpha   90.00
_cell.angle_beta   90.00
_cell.angle_gamma   90.00
#
_symmetry.space_group_name_H-M   'P 1'
#
loop_
_entity.id
_entity.type
_entity.pdbx_description
1 polymer ?
#
loop_
_entity_poly.entity_id
_entity_poly.type
_entity_poly.pdbx_seq_one_letter_code
_entity_poly.pdbx_strand_id
1 'polypeptide(L)' 'MKTSKIPGLGRFGVFIDDLDLDNISDEEWIEIGKIHLETLVTILRNVKLTTAKHYENLVRKWGPPRHNRP' A
#
# COMPACT_ATOMS: atom_id res chain seq x y z
N MET A 1 11.21 2.78 -3.66
CA MET A 1 10.07 3.19 -2.81
C MET A 1 10.55 4.24 -1.83
N LYS A 2 9.82 5.33 -1.75
CA LYS A 2 10.12 6.42 -0.81
C LYS A 2 8.91 6.65 0.07
N THR A 3 9.14 6.84 1.35
CA THR A 3 8.07 7.12 2.30
C THR A 3 8.27 8.48 2.93
N SER A 4 7.17 9.18 3.16
CA SER A 4 7.20 10.46 3.85
C SER A 4 5.90 10.65 4.62
N LYS A 5 5.95 11.48 5.67
CA LYS A 5 4.78 11.72 6.50
C LYS A 5 3.85 12.72 5.83
N ILE A 6 2.55 12.52 6.01
CA ILE A 6 1.55 13.47 5.55
C ILE A 6 1.47 14.61 6.55
N PRO A 7 1.67 15.86 6.11
CA PRO A 7 1.57 17.01 7.02
C PRO A 7 0.20 17.06 7.68
N GLY A 8 0.19 17.32 8.98
CA GLY A 8 -1.03 17.48 9.75
C GLY A 8 -1.61 16.18 10.31
N LEU A 9 -1.15 15.03 9.87
CA LEU A 9 -1.64 13.74 10.37
C LEU A 9 -0.69 13.07 11.34
N GLY A 10 0.51 13.61 11.51
CA GLY A 10 1.50 13.01 12.39
C GLY A 10 1.85 11.60 11.93
N ARG A 11 1.78 10.63 12.85
CA ARG A 11 2.09 9.24 12.52
C ARG A 11 0.95 8.50 11.82
N PHE A 12 -0.22 9.14 11.69
CA PHE A 12 -1.39 8.48 11.12
C PHE A 12 -1.49 8.56 9.62
N GLY A 13 -0.50 9.09 8.95
CA GLY A 13 -0.53 9.17 7.51
C GLY A 13 0.86 9.07 6.90
N VAL A 14 0.94 8.43 5.73
CA VAL A 14 2.21 8.30 5.03
C VAL A 14 1.97 8.37 3.53
N PHE A 15 2.86 9.07 2.82
CA PHE A 15 2.95 8.99 1.36
C PHE A 15 3.97 7.92 1.01
N ILE A 16 3.63 7.07 0.06
CA ILE A 16 4.58 6.13 -0.52
C ILE A 16 4.75 6.49 -1.98
N ASP A 17 5.95 6.89 -2.35
CA ASP A 17 6.24 7.38 -3.68
C ASP A 17 7.06 6.38 -4.49
N ASP A 18 6.97 6.51 -5.81
CA ASP A 18 7.81 5.77 -6.74
C ASP A 18 7.70 4.26 -6.60
N LEU A 19 6.46 3.78 -6.54
CA LEU A 19 6.19 2.35 -6.46
C LEU A 19 6.05 1.75 -7.85
N ASP A 20 6.79 0.68 -8.10
CA ASP A 20 6.60 -0.12 -9.31
C ASP A 20 5.88 -1.41 -8.92
N LEU A 21 4.56 -1.38 -8.98
CA LEU A 21 3.75 -2.53 -8.61
C LEU A 21 3.81 -3.66 -9.61
N ASP A 22 4.27 -3.38 -10.82
CA ASP A 22 4.44 -4.44 -11.82
C ASP A 22 5.60 -5.37 -11.48
N ASN A 23 6.60 -4.87 -10.75
CA ASN A 23 7.82 -5.61 -10.41
C ASN A 23 8.11 -5.69 -8.92
N ILE A 24 7.14 -5.38 -8.09
CA ILE A 24 7.35 -5.36 -6.64
C ILE A 24 7.58 -6.77 -6.10
N SER A 25 8.53 -6.90 -5.16
CA SER A 25 8.76 -8.16 -4.49
C SER A 25 7.69 -8.42 -3.42
N ASP A 26 7.53 -9.69 -3.06
CA ASP A 26 6.58 -10.06 -2.02
C ASP A 26 6.95 -9.43 -0.68
N GLU A 27 8.23 -9.39 -0.36
CA GLU A 27 8.72 -8.79 0.87
C GLU A 27 8.38 -7.31 0.95
N GLU A 28 8.62 -6.59 -0.13
CA GLU A 28 8.34 -5.17 -0.19
C GLU A 28 6.84 -4.91 -0.09
N TRP A 29 6.04 -5.72 -0.76
CA TRP A 29 4.59 -5.60 -0.72
C TRP A 29 4.03 -5.85 0.69
N ILE A 30 4.57 -6.85 1.39
CA ILE A 30 4.18 -7.13 2.77
C ILE A 30 4.55 -5.97 3.69
N GLU A 31 5.73 -5.37 3.46
CA GLU A 31 6.15 -4.22 4.24
C GLU A 31 5.19 -3.03 4.07
N ILE A 32 4.72 -2.80 2.85
CA ILE A 32 3.74 -1.76 2.59
C ILE A 32 2.46 -2.03 3.38
N GLY A 33 2.01 -3.28 3.44
CA GLY A 33 0.85 -3.65 4.22
C GLY A 33 1.03 -3.36 5.70
N LYS A 34 2.21 -3.61 6.24
CA LYS A 34 2.50 -3.31 7.64
C LYS A 34 2.48 -1.81 7.90
N ILE A 35 3.05 -1.03 6.99
CA ILE A 35 3.04 0.43 7.10
C ILE A 35 1.60 0.94 7.11
N HIS A 36 0.76 0.41 6.25
CA HIS A 36 -0.64 0.81 6.19
C HIS A 36 -1.38 0.50 7.50
N LEU A 37 -1.12 -0.65 8.09
CA LEU A 37 -1.74 -1.02 9.37
C LEU A 37 -1.29 -0.10 10.50
N GLU A 38 -0.06 0.35 10.47
CA GLU A 38 0.46 1.24 11.51
C GLU A 38 -0.01 2.67 11.36
N THR A 39 -0.13 3.15 10.13
CA THR A 39 -0.43 4.55 9.86
C THR A 39 -1.91 4.82 9.58
N LEU A 40 -2.68 3.79 9.26
CA LEU A 40 -4.11 3.86 8.95
C LEU A 40 -4.44 4.57 7.63
N VAL A 41 -3.64 5.54 7.22
CA VAL A 41 -3.83 6.26 5.96
C VAL A 41 -2.55 6.16 5.14
N THR A 42 -2.68 5.62 3.94
CA THR A 42 -1.55 5.49 3.04
C THR A 42 -1.94 6.04 1.67
N ILE A 43 -1.18 7.00 1.18
CA ILE A 43 -1.40 7.59 -0.13
C ILE A 43 -0.26 7.18 -1.04
N LEU A 44 -0.60 6.49 -2.11
CA LEU A 44 0.38 6.04 -3.09
C LEU A 44 0.49 7.07 -4.21
N ARG A 45 1.70 7.50 -4.50
CA ARG A 45 1.96 8.47 -5.55
C ARG A 45 2.98 7.93 -6.53
N ASN A 46 2.84 8.33 -7.78
CA ASN A 46 3.75 7.94 -8.85
C ASN A 46 3.89 6.40 -8.92
N VAL A 47 2.74 5.73 -9.00
CA VAL A 47 2.68 4.28 -8.99
C VAL A 47 2.64 3.75 -10.41
N LYS A 48 3.49 2.78 -10.72
CA LYS A 48 3.47 2.09 -11.99
C LYS A 48 2.65 0.82 -11.85
N LEU A 49 1.55 0.75 -12.57
CA LEU A 49 0.65 -0.39 -12.54
C LEU A 49 0.01 -0.56 -13.91
N THR A 50 0.28 -1.67 -14.57
CA THR A 50 -0.20 -1.91 -15.92
C THR A 50 -1.64 -2.38 -15.96
N THR A 51 -2.03 -3.29 -15.07
CA THR A 51 -3.39 -3.84 -15.08
C THR A 51 -4.00 -3.86 -13.69
N ALA A 52 -5.32 -3.66 -13.64
CA ALA A 52 -6.05 -3.74 -12.38
C ALA A 52 -6.04 -5.17 -11.81
N LYS A 53 -6.01 -6.17 -12.69
CA LYS A 53 -5.98 -7.55 -12.24
C LYS A 53 -4.70 -7.87 -11.46
N HIS A 54 -3.58 -7.29 -11.86
CA HIS A 54 -2.34 -7.46 -11.15
C HIS A 54 -2.45 -6.87 -9.74
N TYR A 55 -3.08 -5.72 -9.63
CA TYR A 55 -3.32 -5.10 -8.33
C TYR A 55 -4.19 -5.99 -7.43
N GLU A 56 -5.23 -6.58 -7.98
CA GLU A 56 -6.07 -7.51 -7.22
C GLU A 56 -5.26 -8.68 -6.69
N ASN A 57 -4.37 -9.22 -7.51
CA ASN A 57 -3.51 -10.32 -7.08
C ASN A 57 -2.58 -9.90 -5.95
N LEU A 58 -2.07 -8.69 -5.99
CA LEU A 58 -1.23 -8.16 -4.92
C LEU A 58 -2.00 -8.02 -3.62
N VAL A 59 -3.21 -7.47 -3.69
CA VAL A 59 -4.03 -7.28 -2.50
C VAL A 59 -4.37 -8.62 -1.84
N ARG A 60 -4.58 -9.66 -2.63
CA ARG A 60 -4.86 -10.99 -2.10
C ARG A 60 -3.72 -11.55 -1.26
N LYS A 61 -2.50 -11.10 -1.49
CA LYS A 61 -1.35 -11.55 -0.70
C LYS A 61 -1.41 -11.10 0.75
N TRP A 62 -2.19 -10.06 1.03
CA TRP A 62 -2.43 -9.59 2.41
C TRP A 62 -3.50 -10.39 3.12
N GLY A 63 -4.16 -11.33 2.42
CA GLY A 63 -5.23 -12.15 2.93
C GLY A 63 -6.56 -11.81 2.28
N PRO A 64 -7.60 -12.58 2.60
CA PRO A 64 -8.92 -12.35 2.02
C PRO A 64 -9.49 -11.01 2.48
N PRO A 65 -10.31 -10.36 1.64
CA PRO A 65 -10.94 -9.10 2.03
C PRO A 65 -11.79 -9.30 3.27
N ARG A 66 -11.71 -8.35 4.18
CA ARG A 66 -12.57 -8.35 5.34
C ARG A 66 -13.86 -7.63 5.00
N HIS A 67 -14.94 -8.27 5.31
CA HIS A 67 -16.25 -7.65 5.19
C HIS A 67 -16.68 -7.21 6.57
N ASN A 68 -16.56 -5.91 6.83
CA ASN A 68 -17.04 -5.35 8.09
C ASN A 68 -18.52 -5.11 7.96
N ARG A 69 -19.24 -6.18 8.03
CA ARG A 69 -20.68 -6.12 7.86
C ARG A 69 -21.33 -6.00 9.21
N PRO A 70 -22.24 -5.08 9.33
CA PRO A 70 -23.01 -5.07 10.56
C PRO A 70 -23.84 -6.34 10.70
#